data_e9a60dd7c3f40dc2b870cc89883156e5
#
_entry.id   e9a60dd7c3f40dc2b870cc89883156e5
#
_cell.length_a   1.000
_cell.length_b   1.000
_cell.length_c   1.000
_cell.angle_alpha   90.00
_cell.angle_beta   90.00
_cell.angle_gamma   90.00
#
_symmetry.space_group_name_H-M   'P 1'
#
loop_
_entity.id
_entity.type
_entity.pdbx_description
1 polymer ?
#
loop_
_entity_poly.entity_id
_entity_poly.type
_entity_poly.pdbx_seq_one_letter_code
_entity_poly.pdbx_strand_id
1 'polypeptide(L)'
;MKNGYILLVLLLTSCSAPGDNIGTLEDSSRDRSIPYEIWFPNVEVEKEKFPLVILSHGSGGEYSNHTWLIDSLIENGFIVAALNHPMNTARDNTDEGVISVWHRPRDISVLLDYLLNDSNWVNVIDENRIGAAGFSSGGYTVLALAGAIYDPELMSAYCASQERGKDCELATDSSNVDFRDASASYKDERIKSVFSMAPAVGSAITKESLAEIELPVFIIATKDDELVSPNYGAIRYAENIPRSDLVLLASGGHFIF
;
A
#
# COMPACT_ATOMS: atom_id res chain seq x y z
N MET A 1 -6.15 -19.30 -63.61
CA MET A 1 -5.33 -19.10 -62.43
C MET A 1 -6.24 -18.47 -61.38
N LYS A 2 -6.64 -19.24 -60.35
CA LYS A 2 -7.49 -18.74 -59.25
C LYS A 2 -6.58 -18.37 -58.08
N ASN A 3 -6.45 -17.07 -57.80
CA ASN A 3 -5.74 -16.59 -56.62
C ASN A 3 -6.61 -16.83 -55.40
N GLY A 4 -6.23 -17.82 -54.58
CA GLY A 4 -6.82 -18.02 -53.24
C GLY A 4 -6.19 -17.05 -52.25
N TYR A 5 -6.96 -16.13 -51.75
CA TYR A 5 -6.57 -15.30 -50.58
C TYR A 5 -6.73 -16.15 -49.33
N ILE A 6 -5.64 -16.42 -48.63
CA ILE A 6 -5.67 -16.99 -47.29
C ILE A 6 -5.96 -15.85 -46.35
N LEU A 7 -7.17 -15.82 -45.78
CA LEU A 7 -7.56 -14.91 -44.72
C LEU A 7 -6.93 -15.42 -43.43
N LEU A 8 -5.84 -14.79 -42.99
CA LEU A 8 -5.24 -15.05 -41.67
C LEU A 8 -6.14 -14.42 -40.62
N VAL A 9 -6.99 -15.21 -39.97
CA VAL A 9 -7.77 -14.79 -38.81
C VAL A 9 -6.82 -14.78 -37.62
N LEU A 10 -6.32 -13.61 -37.26
CA LEU A 10 -5.66 -13.41 -35.97
C LEU A 10 -6.75 -13.54 -34.89
N LEU A 11 -6.72 -14.64 -34.17
CA LEU A 11 -7.49 -14.79 -32.93
C LEU A 11 -6.85 -13.89 -31.88
N LEU A 12 -7.44 -12.72 -31.67
CA LEU A 12 -7.13 -11.84 -30.55
C LEU A 12 -7.62 -12.55 -29.27
N THR A 13 -6.75 -13.24 -28.57
CA THR A 13 -7.03 -13.75 -27.24
C THR A 13 -6.89 -12.58 -26.27
N SER A 14 -8.01 -12.01 -25.83
CA SER A 14 -8.00 -11.08 -24.71
C SER A 14 -7.44 -11.79 -23.48
N CYS A 15 -6.42 -11.22 -22.87
CA CYS A 15 -5.87 -11.72 -21.62
C CYS A 15 -6.90 -11.43 -20.51
N SER A 16 -7.58 -12.46 -20.03
CA SER A 16 -8.52 -12.35 -18.91
C SER A 16 -7.82 -12.74 -17.60
N ALA A 17 -8.28 -12.19 -16.47
CA ALA A 17 -7.79 -12.59 -15.16
C ALA A 17 -7.90 -14.12 -14.98
N PRO A 18 -6.89 -14.76 -14.37
CA PRO A 18 -6.82 -16.21 -14.25
C PRO A 18 -7.73 -16.79 -13.16
N GLY A 19 -8.26 -15.93 -12.25
CA GLY A 19 -9.09 -16.34 -11.12
C GLY A 19 -10.09 -15.26 -10.72
N ASP A 20 -10.76 -15.46 -9.58
CA ASP A 20 -11.67 -14.47 -9.01
C ASP A 20 -10.88 -13.21 -8.64
N ASN A 21 -11.29 -12.08 -9.20
CA ASN A 21 -10.59 -10.80 -9.04
C ASN A 21 -11.22 -9.89 -7.96
N ILE A 22 -12.34 -10.28 -7.38
CA ILE A 22 -12.99 -9.59 -6.25
C ILE A 22 -13.38 -10.65 -5.22
N GLY A 23 -13.09 -10.38 -3.95
CA GLY A 23 -13.43 -11.31 -2.89
C GLY A 23 -13.22 -10.70 -1.50
N THR A 24 -13.30 -11.59 -0.51
CA THR A 24 -13.03 -11.26 0.89
C THR A 24 -12.19 -12.38 1.49
N LEU A 25 -11.10 -12.02 2.16
CA LEU A 25 -10.25 -12.94 2.90
C LEU A 25 -10.60 -12.87 4.39
N GLU A 26 -10.59 -14.02 5.05
CA GLU A 26 -10.87 -14.12 6.47
C GLU A 26 -9.57 -14.38 7.26
N ASP A 27 -9.14 -13.41 8.05
CA ASP A 27 -8.09 -13.61 9.05
C ASP A 27 -8.72 -13.91 10.41
N SER A 28 -9.03 -15.17 10.64
CA SER A 28 -9.64 -15.63 11.87
C SER A 28 -8.77 -15.45 13.11
N SER A 29 -7.45 -15.27 12.94
CA SER A 29 -6.53 -15.02 14.06
C SER A 29 -6.72 -13.63 14.67
N ARG A 30 -7.24 -12.67 13.89
CA ARG A 30 -7.48 -11.29 14.28
C ARG A 30 -8.96 -10.88 14.17
N ASP A 31 -9.86 -11.80 13.82
CA ASP A 31 -11.28 -11.54 13.55
C ASP A 31 -11.47 -10.41 12.52
N ARG A 32 -10.75 -10.52 11.38
CA ARG A 32 -10.76 -9.51 10.32
C ARG A 32 -11.23 -10.10 8.99
N SER A 33 -12.24 -9.47 8.43
CA SER A 33 -12.79 -9.77 7.10
C SER A 33 -12.27 -8.70 6.13
N ILE A 34 -11.43 -9.10 5.18
CA ILE A 34 -10.59 -8.21 4.35
C ILE A 34 -11.07 -8.26 2.89
N PRO A 35 -11.95 -7.34 2.45
CA PRO A 35 -12.35 -7.24 1.06
C PRO A 35 -11.17 -6.81 0.18
N TYR A 36 -11.06 -7.41 -1.02
CA TYR A 36 -10.01 -7.10 -1.98
C TYR A 36 -10.53 -7.05 -3.41
N GLU A 37 -9.75 -6.39 -4.27
CA GLU A 37 -9.92 -6.41 -5.72
C GLU A 37 -8.55 -6.52 -6.41
N ILE A 38 -8.52 -7.23 -7.55
CA ILE A 38 -7.33 -7.47 -8.35
C ILE A 38 -7.61 -7.03 -9.78
N TRP A 39 -6.76 -6.19 -10.32
CA TRP A 39 -6.79 -5.76 -11.72
C TRP A 39 -5.68 -6.46 -12.50
N PHE A 40 -6.07 -7.10 -13.58
CA PHE A 40 -5.15 -7.82 -14.46
C PHE A 40 -4.82 -6.96 -15.69
N PRO A 41 -3.56 -6.92 -16.14
CA PRO A 41 -3.17 -6.10 -17.28
C PRO A 41 -3.89 -6.53 -18.56
N ASN A 42 -4.41 -5.56 -19.30
CA ASN A 42 -5.04 -5.78 -20.61
C ASN A 42 -4.02 -5.53 -21.73
N VAL A 43 -2.92 -6.26 -21.70
CA VAL A 43 -1.86 -6.16 -22.70
C VAL A 43 -1.59 -7.52 -23.33
N GLU A 44 -1.50 -7.55 -24.66
CA GLU A 44 -1.00 -8.72 -25.38
C GLU A 44 0.53 -8.81 -25.18
N VAL A 45 0.95 -9.50 -24.15
CA VAL A 45 2.38 -9.74 -23.90
C VAL A 45 2.60 -11.24 -23.80
N GLU A 46 3.51 -11.74 -24.59
CA GLU A 46 4.09 -13.07 -24.43
C GLU A 46 4.98 -13.10 -23.17
N LYS A 47 4.38 -12.78 -22.01
CA LYS A 47 5.07 -12.87 -20.72
C LYS A 47 4.56 -14.09 -19.98
N GLU A 48 5.47 -14.90 -19.50
CA GLU A 48 5.13 -16.04 -18.66
C GLU A 48 4.57 -15.58 -17.31
N LYS A 49 5.09 -14.45 -16.74
CA LYS A 49 4.67 -13.89 -15.43
C LYS A 49 4.71 -12.36 -15.42
N PHE A 50 3.81 -11.76 -14.63
CA PHE A 50 3.65 -10.32 -14.49
C PHE A 50 4.19 -9.82 -13.14
N PRO A 51 4.78 -8.62 -13.08
CA PRO A 51 5.05 -7.96 -11.80
C PRO A 51 3.74 -7.63 -11.10
N LEU A 52 3.77 -7.64 -9.76
CA LEU A 52 2.63 -7.32 -8.91
C LEU A 52 2.89 -6.01 -8.15
N VAL A 53 1.88 -5.16 -8.06
CA VAL A 53 1.87 -4.02 -7.12
C VAL A 53 0.69 -4.20 -6.16
N ILE A 54 1.00 -4.22 -4.85
CA ILE A 54 -0.02 -4.16 -3.81
C ILE A 54 -0.28 -2.70 -3.46
N LEU A 55 -1.56 -2.28 -3.46
CA LEU A 55 -1.94 -0.90 -3.19
C LEU A 55 -2.70 -0.80 -1.86
N SER A 56 -2.27 0.13 -0.99
CA SER A 56 -2.88 0.42 0.31
C SER A 56 -3.45 1.84 0.34
N HIS A 57 -4.76 1.96 0.58
CA HIS A 57 -5.48 3.24 0.63
C HIS A 57 -5.15 4.05 1.89
N GLY A 58 -5.45 5.36 1.88
CA GLY A 58 -5.36 6.25 3.05
C GLY A 58 -6.41 5.92 4.13
N SER A 59 -6.30 6.57 5.30
CA SER A 59 -7.30 6.43 6.37
C SER A 59 -8.68 6.86 5.87
N GLY A 60 -9.71 6.07 6.15
CA GLY A 60 -11.07 6.32 5.68
C GLY A 60 -11.26 6.17 4.16
N GLY A 61 -10.29 5.56 3.45
CA GLY A 61 -10.36 5.32 2.01
C GLY A 61 -10.95 3.95 1.63
N GLU A 62 -10.83 3.63 0.36
CA GLU A 62 -11.21 2.33 -0.21
C GLU A 62 -10.16 1.90 -1.24
N TYR A 63 -10.08 0.61 -1.56
CA TYR A 63 -9.12 0.05 -2.52
C TYR A 63 -9.21 0.71 -3.92
N SER A 64 -10.37 1.26 -4.28
CA SER A 64 -10.60 1.92 -5.57
C SER A 64 -10.21 3.40 -5.63
N ASN A 65 -9.68 4.00 -4.55
CA ASN A 65 -9.45 5.45 -4.52
C ASN A 65 -8.38 5.95 -5.50
N HIS A 66 -7.40 5.10 -5.86
CA HIS A 66 -6.27 5.50 -6.71
C HIS A 66 -6.37 4.92 -8.13
N THR A 67 -7.54 5.08 -8.78
CA THR A 67 -7.79 4.54 -10.13
C THR A 67 -6.76 5.01 -11.15
N TRP A 68 -6.31 6.26 -11.09
CA TRP A 68 -5.28 6.79 -11.98
C TRP A 68 -3.96 6.00 -11.92
N LEU A 69 -3.57 5.54 -10.73
CA LEU A 69 -2.36 4.72 -10.54
C LEU A 69 -2.62 3.28 -10.98
N ILE A 70 -3.79 2.73 -10.62
CA ILE A 70 -4.21 1.39 -11.05
C ILE A 70 -4.21 1.32 -12.58
N ASP A 71 -4.89 2.24 -13.26
CA ASP A 71 -4.98 2.28 -14.72
C ASP A 71 -3.58 2.37 -15.36
N SER A 72 -2.74 3.28 -14.86
CA SER A 72 -1.37 3.43 -15.34
C SER A 72 -0.55 2.14 -15.18
N LEU A 73 -0.69 1.43 -14.06
CA LEU A 73 0.05 0.19 -13.81
C LEU A 73 -0.42 -0.95 -14.70
N ILE A 74 -1.73 -1.16 -14.85
CA ILE A 74 -2.26 -2.23 -15.71
C ILE A 74 -1.95 -1.99 -17.19
N GLU A 75 -1.97 -0.73 -17.66
CA GLU A 75 -1.55 -0.36 -19.02
C GLU A 75 -0.06 -0.65 -19.26
N ASN A 76 0.75 -0.63 -18.21
CA ASN A 76 2.18 -0.95 -18.27
C ASN A 76 2.51 -2.41 -17.92
N GLY A 77 1.50 -3.28 -17.86
CA GLY A 77 1.67 -4.72 -17.73
C GLY A 77 1.97 -5.18 -16.29
N PHE A 78 1.44 -4.49 -15.29
CA PHE A 78 1.46 -4.92 -13.89
C PHE A 78 0.11 -5.52 -13.50
N ILE A 79 0.13 -6.55 -12.68
CA ILE A 79 -1.03 -6.91 -11.86
C ILE A 79 -1.09 -5.93 -10.71
N VAL A 80 -2.26 -5.40 -10.40
CA VAL A 80 -2.49 -4.57 -9.21
C VAL A 80 -3.46 -5.30 -8.30
N ALA A 81 -3.14 -5.41 -7.02
CA ALA A 81 -4.06 -5.94 -6.02
C ALA A 81 -4.18 -4.93 -4.87
N ALA A 82 -5.40 -4.65 -4.46
CA ALA A 82 -5.68 -3.73 -3.35
C ALA A 82 -6.75 -4.32 -2.43
N LEU A 83 -6.76 -3.86 -1.19
CA LEU A 83 -7.71 -4.32 -0.19
C LEU A 83 -8.27 -3.16 0.62
N ASN A 84 -9.42 -3.40 1.25
CA ASN A 84 -9.97 -2.52 2.27
C ASN A 84 -9.49 -2.95 3.65
N HIS A 85 -8.90 -2.01 4.39
CA HIS A 85 -8.50 -2.26 5.77
C HIS A 85 -9.71 -2.14 6.70
N PRO A 86 -10.18 -3.24 7.31
CA PRO A 86 -11.34 -3.21 8.19
C PRO A 86 -11.20 -2.18 9.31
N MET A 87 -12.32 -1.56 9.71
CA MET A 87 -12.42 -0.48 10.70
C MET A 87 -11.75 0.84 10.28
N ASN A 88 -11.20 0.94 9.05
CA ASN A 88 -10.54 2.15 8.56
C ASN A 88 -10.86 2.44 7.08
N THR A 89 -12.12 2.27 6.70
CA THR A 89 -12.65 2.54 5.36
C THR A 89 -13.65 3.69 5.38
N ALA A 90 -14.06 4.18 4.20
CA ALA A 90 -15.11 5.21 4.10
C ALA A 90 -16.46 4.78 4.71
N ARG A 91 -16.72 3.48 4.83
CA ARG A 91 -17.98 2.93 5.36
C ARG A 91 -17.87 2.43 6.80
N ASP A 92 -16.66 2.14 7.23
CA ASP A 92 -16.34 1.60 8.55
C ASP A 92 -15.04 2.26 9.03
N ASN A 93 -15.16 3.47 9.60
CA ASN A 93 -14.03 4.26 10.07
C ASN A 93 -14.18 4.54 11.57
N THR A 94 -13.39 3.86 12.39
CA THR A 94 -13.43 3.96 13.85
C THR A 94 -12.12 4.53 14.38
N ASP A 95 -12.14 5.12 15.58
CA ASP A 95 -10.93 5.59 16.25
C ASP A 95 -9.92 4.44 16.43
N GLU A 96 -10.41 3.25 16.82
CA GLU A 96 -9.59 2.04 16.93
C GLU A 96 -8.91 1.70 15.60
N GLY A 97 -9.64 1.69 14.48
CA GLY A 97 -9.10 1.38 13.15
C GLY A 97 -8.11 2.42 12.66
N VAL A 98 -8.31 3.71 12.98
CA VAL A 98 -7.39 4.80 12.65
C VAL A 98 -6.09 4.69 13.46
N ILE A 99 -6.18 4.39 14.77
CA ILE A 99 -5.03 4.31 15.68
C ILE A 99 -4.23 3.02 15.43
N SER A 100 -4.90 1.88 15.20
CA SER A 100 -4.28 0.56 15.10
C SER A 100 -3.65 0.32 13.72
N VAL A 101 -2.83 1.28 13.25
CA VAL A 101 -2.20 1.26 11.91
C VAL A 101 -1.35 0.01 11.66
N TRP A 102 -0.84 -0.66 12.70
CA TRP A 102 -0.03 -1.89 12.62
C TRP A 102 -0.81 -3.11 12.14
N HIS A 103 -2.14 -3.07 12.12
CA HIS A 103 -2.94 -4.13 11.50
C HIS A 103 -2.87 -4.10 9.96
N ARG A 104 -2.65 -2.92 9.36
CA ARG A 104 -2.69 -2.71 7.91
C ARG A 104 -1.60 -3.50 7.15
N PRO A 105 -0.31 -3.50 7.55
CA PRO A 105 0.69 -4.34 6.87
C PRO A 105 0.38 -5.83 6.99
N ARG A 106 -0.22 -6.28 8.11
CA ARG A 106 -0.66 -7.68 8.27
C ARG A 106 -1.78 -8.04 7.30
N ASP A 107 -2.74 -7.12 7.04
CA ASP A 107 -3.80 -7.33 6.06
C ASP A 107 -3.20 -7.52 4.66
N ILE A 108 -2.17 -6.74 4.31
CA ILE A 108 -1.43 -6.89 3.05
C ILE A 108 -0.75 -8.27 2.97
N SER A 109 -0.10 -8.71 4.04
CA SER A 109 0.56 -10.03 4.06
C SER A 109 -0.43 -11.17 3.88
N VAL A 110 -1.66 -11.07 4.43
CA VAL A 110 -2.74 -12.04 4.18
C VAL A 110 -3.14 -12.08 2.71
N LEU A 111 -3.24 -10.92 2.04
CA LEU A 111 -3.53 -10.87 0.60
C LEU A 111 -2.39 -11.48 -0.23
N LEU A 112 -1.13 -11.21 0.13
CA LEU A 112 0.04 -11.82 -0.51
C LEU A 112 0.09 -13.33 -0.30
N ASP A 113 -0.27 -13.82 0.89
CA ASP A 113 -0.36 -15.25 1.17
C ASP A 113 -1.41 -15.91 0.27
N TYR A 114 -2.57 -15.29 0.12
CA TYR A 114 -3.60 -15.78 -0.80
C TYR A 114 -3.08 -15.82 -2.24
N LEU A 115 -2.57 -14.71 -2.77
CA LEU A 115 -2.13 -14.60 -4.16
C LEU A 115 -1.01 -15.58 -4.53
N LEU A 116 -0.08 -15.84 -3.62
CA LEU A 116 1.08 -16.69 -3.87
C LEU A 116 0.83 -18.18 -3.56
N ASN A 117 -0.30 -18.52 -2.92
CA ASN A 117 -0.71 -19.91 -2.69
C ASN A 117 -1.90 -20.35 -3.56
N ASP A 118 -2.67 -19.43 -4.14
CA ASP A 118 -3.75 -19.76 -5.07
C ASP A 118 -3.19 -20.24 -6.41
N SER A 119 -3.69 -21.37 -6.91
CA SER A 119 -3.18 -22.04 -8.12
C SER A 119 -3.35 -21.20 -9.40
N ASN A 120 -4.28 -20.27 -9.44
CA ASN A 120 -4.48 -19.41 -10.59
C ASN A 120 -3.50 -18.24 -10.58
N TRP A 121 -3.31 -17.59 -9.42
CA TRP A 121 -2.49 -16.40 -9.30
C TRP A 121 -0.99 -16.69 -9.25
N VAL A 122 -0.54 -17.72 -8.54
CA VAL A 122 0.89 -18.07 -8.41
C VAL A 122 1.57 -18.36 -9.76
N ASN A 123 0.80 -18.84 -10.74
CA ASN A 123 1.32 -19.16 -12.07
C ASN A 123 1.55 -17.92 -12.95
N VAL A 124 0.92 -16.79 -12.63
CA VAL A 124 1.00 -15.56 -13.43
C VAL A 124 1.74 -14.42 -12.73
N ILE A 125 1.92 -14.48 -11.40
CA ILE A 125 2.67 -13.48 -10.63
C ILE A 125 4.16 -13.83 -10.61
N ASP A 126 5.02 -12.85 -10.91
CA ASP A 126 6.45 -12.95 -10.69
C ASP A 126 6.78 -12.55 -9.25
N GLU A 127 7.02 -13.55 -8.41
CA GLU A 127 7.33 -13.36 -6.99
C GLU A 127 8.62 -12.56 -6.71
N ASN A 128 9.49 -12.42 -7.70
CA ASN A 128 10.70 -11.61 -7.59
C ASN A 128 10.48 -10.14 -7.96
N ARG A 129 9.28 -9.79 -8.43
CA ARG A 129 8.90 -8.43 -8.86
C ARG A 129 7.59 -7.98 -8.21
N ILE A 130 7.57 -7.99 -6.87
CA ILE A 130 6.44 -7.50 -6.07
C ILE A 130 6.80 -6.15 -5.46
N GLY A 131 6.07 -5.11 -5.83
CA GLY A 131 6.15 -3.78 -5.24
C GLY A 131 4.95 -3.48 -4.35
N ALA A 132 5.07 -2.49 -3.49
CA ALA A 132 3.96 -1.96 -2.70
C ALA A 132 3.84 -0.45 -2.89
N ALA A 133 2.62 0.04 -3.09
CA ALA A 133 2.30 1.45 -3.22
C ALA A 133 1.21 1.86 -2.21
N GLY A 134 1.28 3.08 -1.67
CA GLY A 134 0.27 3.50 -0.71
C GLY A 134 0.24 5.00 -0.47
N PHE A 135 -0.95 5.48 -0.05
CA PHE A 135 -1.21 6.88 0.23
C PHE A 135 -1.51 7.11 1.71
N SER A 136 -0.96 8.17 2.32
CA SER A 136 -1.24 8.58 3.70
C SER A 136 -0.97 7.45 4.70
N SER A 137 -1.97 6.94 5.42
CA SER A 137 -1.84 5.73 6.25
C SER A 137 -1.41 4.50 5.43
N GLY A 138 -1.81 4.43 4.14
CA GLY A 138 -1.30 3.42 3.21
C GLY A 138 0.18 3.62 2.88
N GLY A 139 0.64 4.87 2.81
CA GLY A 139 2.06 5.21 2.68
C GLY A 139 2.90 4.69 3.85
N TYR A 140 2.41 4.84 5.08
CA TYR A 140 2.99 4.15 6.24
C TYR A 140 2.93 2.63 6.08
N THR A 141 1.78 2.08 5.68
CA THR A 141 1.59 0.62 5.55
C THR A 141 2.68 -0.02 4.71
N VAL A 142 2.99 0.57 3.55
CA VAL A 142 4.01 0.02 2.65
C VAL A 142 5.43 0.22 3.18
N LEU A 143 5.68 1.27 3.97
CA LEU A 143 6.95 1.45 4.68
C LEU A 143 7.09 0.46 5.85
N ALA A 144 6.00 0.09 6.54
CA ALA A 144 6.01 -0.95 7.56
C ALA A 144 6.32 -2.33 6.95
N LEU A 145 5.80 -2.64 5.75
CA LEU A 145 6.19 -3.83 5.00
C LEU A 145 7.68 -3.84 4.60
N ALA A 146 8.29 -2.66 4.45
CA ALA A 146 9.74 -2.52 4.23
C ALA A 146 10.57 -2.68 5.50
N GLY A 147 9.96 -2.58 6.69
CA GLY A 147 10.63 -2.74 7.98
C GLY A 147 10.48 -1.58 8.96
N ALA A 148 9.74 -0.51 8.62
CA ALA A 148 9.48 0.59 9.54
C ALA A 148 8.65 0.12 10.75
N ILE A 149 9.11 0.42 11.97
CA ILE A 149 8.47 0.00 13.21
C ILE A 149 7.82 1.19 13.90
N TYR A 150 6.52 1.06 14.16
CA TYR A 150 5.72 2.04 14.89
C TYR A 150 6.00 1.97 16.39
N ASP A 151 6.04 3.15 17.04
CA ASP A 151 6.19 3.30 18.46
C ASP A 151 5.07 4.21 19.01
N PRO A 152 4.13 3.67 19.81
CA PRO A 152 3.05 4.45 20.41
C PRO A 152 3.52 5.59 21.32
N GLU A 153 4.68 5.44 21.98
CA GLU A 153 5.21 6.46 22.86
C GLU A 153 5.70 7.68 22.05
N LEU A 154 6.34 7.44 20.91
CA LEU A 154 6.74 8.50 19.97
C LEU A 154 5.51 9.25 19.44
N MET A 155 4.43 8.53 19.08
CA MET A 155 3.18 9.14 18.61
C MET A 155 2.55 10.00 19.72
N SER A 156 2.48 9.49 20.94
CA SER A 156 1.96 10.21 22.10
C SER A 156 2.78 11.48 22.38
N ALA A 157 4.11 11.38 22.34
CA ALA A 157 5.00 12.52 22.52
C ALA A 157 4.83 13.59 21.44
N TYR A 158 4.71 13.18 20.17
CA TYR A 158 4.45 14.09 19.06
C TYR A 158 3.12 14.82 19.22
N CYS A 159 2.04 14.11 19.49
CA CYS A 159 0.72 14.71 19.64
C CYS A 159 0.59 15.60 20.90
N ALA A 160 1.45 15.41 21.89
CA ALA A 160 1.54 16.31 23.05
C ALA A 160 2.43 17.55 22.81
N SER A 161 3.20 17.58 21.72
CA SER A 161 4.13 18.66 21.40
C SER A 161 3.43 19.88 20.80
N GLN A 162 4.14 21.02 20.73
CA GLN A 162 3.68 22.22 20.02
C GLN A 162 3.74 22.08 18.49
N GLU A 163 4.40 21.05 18.00
CA GLU A 163 4.66 20.79 16.58
C GLU A 163 3.69 19.75 16.00
N ARG A 164 2.69 19.32 16.80
CA ARG A 164 1.67 18.37 16.39
C ARG A 164 0.93 18.84 15.14
N GLY A 165 0.70 17.93 14.19
CA GLY A 165 -0.13 18.17 13.02
C GLY A 165 -1.61 17.88 13.28
N LYS A 166 -2.44 18.12 12.27
CA LYS A 166 -3.87 17.79 12.30
C LYS A 166 -4.13 16.28 12.28
N ASP A 167 -3.14 15.49 11.90
CA ASP A 167 -3.17 14.02 11.97
C ASP A 167 -3.42 13.49 13.40
N CYS A 168 -3.00 14.24 14.43
CA CYS A 168 -3.31 13.94 15.85
C CYS A 168 -4.79 14.11 16.22
N GLU A 169 -5.60 14.72 15.35
CA GLU A 169 -7.04 14.96 15.59
C GLU A 169 -7.93 13.92 14.85
N LEU A 170 -7.33 13.03 14.04
CA LEU A 170 -8.07 12.06 13.24
C LEU A 170 -8.72 10.97 14.09
N ALA A 171 -8.15 10.65 15.25
CA ALA A 171 -8.71 9.71 16.22
C ALA A 171 -8.24 10.11 17.63
N THR A 172 -9.15 10.16 18.58
CA THR A 172 -8.89 10.67 19.93
C THR A 172 -9.22 9.69 21.05
N ASP A 173 -10.00 8.65 20.76
CA ASP A 173 -10.37 7.62 21.72
C ASP A 173 -9.58 6.32 21.49
N SER A 174 -8.59 6.09 22.32
CA SER A 174 -7.77 4.87 22.31
C SER A 174 -8.22 3.81 23.35
N SER A 175 -9.38 3.98 23.98
CA SER A 175 -9.83 3.12 25.07
C SER A 175 -10.01 1.66 24.71
N ASN A 176 -10.33 1.37 23.43
CA ASN A 176 -10.51 0.02 22.89
C ASN A 176 -9.27 -0.51 22.15
N VAL A 177 -8.18 0.26 22.08
CA VAL A 177 -7.00 -0.11 21.29
C VAL A 177 -6.10 -1.05 22.07
N ASP A 178 -5.77 -2.19 21.46
CA ASP A 178 -4.79 -3.13 21.99
C ASP A 178 -3.39 -2.87 21.42
N PHE A 179 -2.53 -2.24 22.20
CA PHE A 179 -1.18 -1.85 21.79
C PHE A 179 -0.12 -2.97 21.87
N ARG A 180 -0.48 -4.22 22.28
CA ARG A 180 0.51 -5.30 22.50
C ARG A 180 1.39 -5.57 21.29
N ASP A 181 0.83 -5.49 20.09
CA ASP A 181 1.53 -5.75 18.83
C ASP A 181 1.97 -4.47 18.10
N ALA A 182 1.75 -3.29 18.66
CA ALA A 182 1.96 -2.02 17.97
C ALA A 182 3.40 -1.82 17.49
N SER A 183 4.38 -2.20 18.31
CA SER A 183 5.81 -2.04 18.02
C SER A 183 6.47 -3.31 17.47
N ALA A 184 5.68 -4.24 16.93
CA ALA A 184 6.24 -5.40 16.23
C ALA A 184 6.74 -5.01 14.83
N SER A 185 7.69 -5.79 14.30
CA SER A 185 8.09 -5.67 12.90
C SER A 185 7.10 -6.42 12.02
N TYR A 186 6.63 -5.75 10.97
CA TYR A 186 5.75 -6.32 9.95
C TYR A 186 6.43 -6.37 8.59
N LYS A 187 7.77 -6.42 8.59
CA LYS A 187 8.56 -6.58 7.37
C LYS A 187 8.13 -7.83 6.61
N ASP A 188 7.87 -7.67 5.31
CA ASP A 188 7.53 -8.75 4.41
C ASP A 188 8.60 -8.85 3.31
N GLU A 189 9.42 -9.89 3.36
CA GLU A 189 10.57 -10.09 2.46
C GLU A 189 10.16 -10.28 0.99
N ARG A 190 8.88 -10.50 0.72
CA ARG A 190 8.35 -10.60 -0.65
C ARG A 190 8.31 -9.24 -1.34
N ILE A 191 8.21 -8.14 -0.59
CA ILE A 191 8.25 -6.78 -1.13
C ILE A 191 9.67 -6.43 -1.57
N LYS A 192 9.81 -5.93 -2.80
CA LYS A 192 11.10 -5.58 -3.42
C LYS A 192 11.31 -4.09 -3.64
N SER A 193 10.23 -3.30 -3.64
CA SER A 193 10.28 -1.84 -3.76
C SER A 193 9.03 -1.20 -3.16
N VAL A 194 9.14 0.06 -2.74
CA VAL A 194 8.05 0.82 -2.13
C VAL A 194 7.85 2.15 -2.84
N PHE A 195 6.59 2.48 -3.13
CA PHE A 195 6.15 3.80 -3.54
C PHE A 195 5.19 4.37 -2.49
N SER A 196 5.59 5.42 -1.80
CA SER A 196 4.83 6.02 -0.69
C SER A 196 4.44 7.45 -1.00
N MET A 197 3.12 7.72 -1.01
CA MET A 197 2.53 9.02 -1.31
C MET A 197 2.05 9.67 -0.01
N ALA A 198 2.54 10.86 0.32
CA ALA A 198 2.22 11.63 1.53
C ALA A 198 2.16 10.76 2.81
N PRO A 199 3.21 9.97 3.13
CA PRO A 199 3.15 8.99 4.21
C PRO A 199 2.85 9.61 5.57
N ALA A 200 1.84 9.05 6.25
CA ALA A 200 1.45 9.43 7.61
C ALA A 200 2.33 8.76 8.67
N VAL A 201 2.07 9.07 9.93
CA VAL A 201 2.66 8.50 11.17
C VAL A 201 4.19 8.50 11.23
N GLY A 202 4.88 9.25 10.39
CA GLY A 202 6.35 9.27 10.38
C GLY A 202 6.97 9.72 11.71
N SER A 203 6.30 10.61 12.45
CA SER A 203 6.69 11.01 13.81
C SER A 203 6.76 9.85 14.81
N ALA A 204 5.97 8.81 14.58
CA ALA A 204 5.87 7.63 15.44
C ALA A 204 6.76 6.47 15.03
N ILE A 205 7.60 6.63 14.00
CA ILE A 205 8.47 5.54 13.53
C ILE A 205 9.86 5.66 14.14
N THR A 206 10.42 4.54 14.60
CA THR A 206 11.77 4.51 15.15
C THR A 206 12.80 4.78 14.04
N LYS A 207 13.81 5.61 14.32
CA LYS A 207 14.87 5.92 13.35
C LYS A 207 15.72 4.70 13.03
N GLU A 208 15.91 3.87 14.03
CA GLU A 208 16.69 2.63 13.94
C GLU A 208 16.08 1.69 12.89
N SER A 209 14.76 1.49 12.91
CA SER A 209 14.07 0.64 11.94
C SER A 209 14.11 1.22 10.52
N LEU A 210 14.06 2.55 10.37
CA LEU A 210 14.19 3.21 9.07
C LEU A 210 15.58 3.02 8.46
N ALA A 211 16.63 3.10 9.30
CA ALA A 211 18.02 2.94 8.88
C ALA A 211 18.34 1.52 8.37
N GLU A 212 17.54 0.53 8.74
CA GLU A 212 17.69 -0.88 8.32
C GLU A 212 16.93 -1.22 7.03
N ILE A 213 16.17 -0.27 6.46
CA ILE A 213 15.46 -0.50 5.19
C ILE A 213 16.45 -0.47 4.03
N GLU A 214 16.68 -1.64 3.40
CA GLU A 214 17.65 -1.80 2.31
C GLU A 214 17.01 -1.75 0.91
N LEU A 215 15.71 -2.00 0.81
CA LEU A 215 15.01 -1.98 -0.49
C LEU A 215 14.80 -0.54 -1.00
N PRO A 216 14.66 -0.33 -2.31
CA PRO A 216 14.42 1.00 -2.88
C PRO A 216 13.07 1.55 -2.46
N VAL A 217 13.07 2.79 -1.98
CA VAL A 217 11.88 3.52 -1.53
C VAL A 217 11.77 4.83 -2.31
N PHE A 218 10.64 5.05 -2.97
CA PHE A 218 10.32 6.34 -3.58
C PHE A 218 9.19 7.01 -2.79
N ILE A 219 9.41 8.25 -2.37
CA ILE A 219 8.47 9.02 -1.58
C ILE A 219 8.08 10.27 -2.36
N ILE A 220 6.78 10.58 -2.42
CA ILE A 220 6.28 11.83 -2.96
C ILE A 220 5.33 12.47 -1.95
N ALA A 221 5.45 13.78 -1.75
CA ALA A 221 4.57 14.57 -0.88
C ALA A 221 4.49 16.01 -1.37
N THR A 222 3.65 16.83 -0.74
CA THR A 222 3.57 18.28 -1.00
C THR A 222 4.17 19.07 0.15
N LYS A 223 4.69 20.27 -0.14
CA LYS A 223 5.25 21.17 0.89
C LYS A 223 4.18 21.80 1.77
N ASP A 224 2.98 21.94 1.23
CA ASP A 224 1.83 22.59 1.86
C ASP A 224 0.77 21.58 2.35
N ASP A 225 1.20 20.32 2.63
CA ASP A 225 0.35 19.34 3.27
C ASP A 225 -0.04 19.81 4.68
N GLU A 226 -1.32 20.19 4.83
CA GLU A 226 -1.85 20.70 6.08
C GLU A 226 -2.37 19.60 7.02
N LEU A 227 -2.48 18.36 6.56
CA LEU A 227 -2.95 17.24 7.36
C LEU A 227 -1.78 16.48 8.00
N VAL A 228 -0.82 16.07 7.17
CA VAL A 228 0.39 15.37 7.60
C VAL A 228 1.59 16.26 7.31
N SER A 229 2.17 16.84 8.36
CA SER A 229 3.36 17.69 8.21
C SER A 229 4.47 16.97 7.44
N PRO A 230 4.94 17.48 6.29
CA PRO A 230 6.00 16.82 5.53
C PRO A 230 7.29 16.65 6.33
N ASN A 231 7.58 17.52 7.32
CA ASN A 231 8.76 17.39 8.17
C ASN A 231 8.68 16.16 9.08
N TYR A 232 7.49 15.81 9.57
CA TYR A 232 7.25 14.66 10.43
C TYR A 232 6.78 13.41 9.67
N GLY A 233 6.45 13.56 8.39
CA GLY A 233 6.10 12.51 7.44
C GLY A 233 7.22 12.26 6.41
N ALA A 234 7.00 12.66 5.18
CA ALA A 234 7.81 12.33 4.01
C ALA A 234 9.31 12.67 4.15
N ILE A 235 9.64 13.86 4.69
CA ILE A 235 11.04 14.29 4.87
C ILE A 235 11.73 13.40 5.92
N ARG A 236 11.07 13.19 7.07
CA ARG A 236 11.61 12.32 8.13
C ARG A 236 11.89 10.90 7.64
N TYR A 237 10.98 10.33 6.85
CA TYR A 237 11.21 9.03 6.24
C TYR A 237 12.43 9.04 5.31
N ALA A 238 12.48 10.01 4.41
CA ALA A 238 13.56 10.10 3.43
C ALA A 238 14.95 10.36 4.05
N GLU A 239 15.01 11.16 5.11
CA GLU A 239 16.28 11.44 5.83
C GLU A 239 16.83 10.23 6.58
N ASN A 240 16.00 9.24 6.92
CA ASN A 240 16.41 8.11 7.74
C ASN A 240 16.43 6.77 6.98
N ILE A 241 15.92 6.69 5.76
CA ILE A 241 15.99 5.50 4.90
C ILE A 241 17.14 5.62 3.92
N PRO A 242 18.17 4.75 3.98
CA PRO A 242 19.40 4.90 3.18
C PRO A 242 19.19 4.87 1.66
N ARG A 243 18.17 4.16 1.17
CA ARG A 243 17.86 4.01 -0.26
C ARG A 243 16.52 4.62 -0.60
N SER A 244 16.32 5.87 -0.21
CA SER A 244 15.11 6.61 -0.53
C SER A 244 15.36 7.76 -1.49
N ASP A 245 14.41 7.97 -2.40
CA ASP A 245 14.29 9.17 -3.22
C ASP A 245 13.04 9.94 -2.79
N LEU A 246 13.16 11.25 -2.60
CA LEU A 246 12.06 12.13 -2.18
C LEU A 246 11.77 13.18 -3.25
N VAL A 247 10.50 13.27 -3.65
CA VAL A 247 9.98 14.39 -4.44
C VAL A 247 9.01 15.20 -3.60
N LEU A 248 9.30 16.48 -3.39
CA LEU A 248 8.42 17.43 -2.74
C LEU A 248 7.81 18.38 -3.77
N LEU A 249 6.54 18.20 -4.06
CA LEU A 249 5.77 19.11 -4.91
C LEU A 249 5.61 20.47 -4.19
N ALA A 250 5.60 21.54 -4.95
CA ALA A 250 5.57 22.90 -4.39
C ALA A 250 4.24 23.22 -3.68
N SER A 251 3.12 22.63 -4.17
CA SER A 251 1.79 22.83 -3.63
C SER A 251 0.86 21.68 -4.05
N GLY A 252 -0.31 21.59 -3.42
CA GLY A 252 -1.38 20.63 -3.76
C GLY A 252 -2.11 20.07 -2.55
N GLY A 253 -1.62 20.31 -1.33
CA GLY A 253 -2.20 19.77 -0.10
C GLY A 253 -2.06 18.24 0.00
N HIS A 254 -2.73 17.65 1.01
CA HIS A 254 -2.62 16.21 1.29
C HIS A 254 -3.26 15.33 0.21
N PHE A 255 -4.38 15.76 -0.37
CA PHE A 255 -5.25 14.94 -1.24
C PHE A 255 -5.02 15.17 -2.74
N ILE A 256 -3.83 15.61 -3.15
CA ILE A 256 -3.52 15.79 -4.57
C ILE A 256 -3.26 14.44 -5.29
N PHE A 257 -3.02 13.38 -4.56
CA PHE A 257 -2.64 12.06 -5.07
C PHE A 257 -3.81 11.14 -5.35
#